data_d01b7465752d6035b6cf20054f155b70
#
_entry.id   d01b7465752d6035b6cf20054f155b70
#
_cell.length_a   1.000
_cell.length_b   1.000
_cell.length_c   1.000
_cell.angle_alpha   90.00
_cell.angle_beta   90.00
_cell.angle_gamma   90.00
#
_symmetry.space_group_name_H-M   'P 1'
#
loop_
_entity.id
_entity.type
_entity.pdbx_description
1 polymer ?
#
loop_
_entity_poly.entity_id
_entity_poly.type
_entity_poly.pdbx_seq_one_letter_code
_entity_poly.pdbx_strand_id
1 'polypeptide(L)'
;VKLDEPQVLDGYFWLPGQLDRVSGRLRISAVGKCSLELMGTFGGEEAQFRDETRDLSTIHGVVQGGAVTLYDCFYLNENVSFGGVAISKLHVATVFRGATLPPEAQLRFSKLEAAVTGLDDWLQITGIDAGFEFDAAHKVQSAFIRYVPPPKIELSLPGMRVSFEFFWTAPGGKVKNEAKITHQARLVVVPEAEATLDDLLQQLGRLVNFLSFATDQTLEIDALYAYSPSATMDVPGGEKPISMPVFYESSTLVRRSEVERYSMLFSYPDVADRLQDMLTHWLAHHEALSPAFNLYFAVRAGRHAFLESRFLSIAQGLETLHDRTSGETVEPPEEFAERVSAILAACPQPHCEWLEEQMAYANKLSLRKRMQRLIKPFSSHFGNAEARKGLVGVQPTYV
;
A
#
# COMPACT_ATOMS: atom_id res chain seq x y z
N VAL A 1 9.46 1.57 14.35
CA VAL A 1 8.65 2.78 14.54
C VAL A 1 7.39 2.58 13.71
N LYS A 2 6.24 2.76 14.31
CA LYS A 2 4.95 2.58 13.61
C LYS A 2 4.55 3.88 12.94
N LEU A 3 3.96 3.79 11.74
CA LEU A 3 3.47 4.95 11.00
C LEU A 3 2.28 5.64 11.69
N ASP A 4 1.52 4.91 12.50
CA ASP A 4 0.33 5.38 13.20
C ASP A 4 0.61 6.06 14.55
N GLU A 5 1.87 6.09 15.02
CA GLU A 5 2.24 6.78 16.25
C GLU A 5 2.62 8.23 15.94
N PRO A 6 1.84 9.24 16.41
CA PRO A 6 2.17 10.62 16.17
C PRO A 6 3.49 10.99 16.88
N GLN A 7 4.35 11.72 16.17
CA GLN A 7 5.65 12.13 16.67
C GLN A 7 5.82 13.64 16.57
N VAL A 8 6.51 14.20 17.55
CA VAL A 8 6.93 15.60 17.58
C VAL A 8 8.43 15.61 17.86
N LEU A 9 9.20 16.13 16.91
CA LEU A 9 10.66 16.08 16.93
C LEU A 9 11.20 17.51 16.80
N ASP A 10 11.79 18.02 17.87
CA ASP A 10 12.48 19.31 17.86
C ASP A 10 13.92 19.13 17.37
N GLY A 11 14.41 20.10 16.57
CA GLY A 11 15.74 20.00 15.99
C GLY A 11 16.17 21.22 15.18
N TYR A 12 17.22 21.03 14.41
CA TYR A 12 17.76 22.00 13.48
C TYR A 12 17.67 21.49 12.05
N PHE A 13 17.28 22.38 11.14
CA PHE A 13 17.04 22.06 9.74
C PHE A 13 17.80 23.02 8.82
N TRP A 14 18.25 22.55 7.65
CA TRP A 14 19.00 23.34 6.68
C TRP A 14 18.80 22.80 5.25
N LEU A 15 19.02 23.66 4.25
CA LEU A 15 19.03 23.25 2.86
C LEU A 15 20.38 22.61 2.49
N PRO A 16 20.41 21.64 1.55
CA PRO A 16 21.65 21.04 1.07
C PRO A 16 22.67 22.12 0.63
N GLY A 17 23.92 21.95 1.08
CA GLY A 17 24.99 22.89 0.77
C GLY A 17 25.00 24.21 1.57
N GLN A 18 24.01 24.47 2.41
CA GLN A 18 23.96 25.63 3.31
C GLN A 18 24.48 25.29 4.71
N LEU A 19 25.16 26.28 5.33
CA LEU A 19 25.68 26.14 6.68
C LEU A 19 24.68 26.63 7.74
N ASP A 20 23.75 27.50 7.35
CA ASP A 20 22.77 28.11 8.25
C ASP A 20 21.73 27.07 8.66
N ARG A 21 21.59 26.89 9.97
CA ARG A 21 20.65 25.95 10.58
C ARG A 21 19.52 26.71 11.25
N VAL A 22 18.30 26.39 10.88
CA VAL A 22 17.09 26.97 11.44
C VAL A 22 16.50 26.00 12.48
N SER A 23 16.22 26.52 13.68
CA SER A 23 15.52 25.75 14.71
C SER A 23 14.08 25.46 14.26
N GLY A 24 13.59 24.24 14.52
CA GLY A 24 12.24 23.90 14.10
C GLY A 24 11.70 22.65 14.77
N ARG A 25 10.45 22.37 14.45
CA ARG A 25 9.67 21.24 14.97
C ARG A 25 9.06 20.45 13.84
N LEU A 26 9.49 19.22 13.67
CA LEU A 26 8.90 18.25 12.73
C LEU A 26 7.75 17.52 13.43
N ARG A 27 6.57 17.54 12.82
CA ARG A 27 5.39 16.83 13.29
C ARG A 27 5.02 15.76 12.29
N ILE A 28 4.84 14.54 12.76
CA ILE A 28 4.35 13.40 12.00
C ILE A 28 3.04 12.98 12.67
N SER A 29 1.93 13.02 11.95
CA SER A 29 0.62 12.62 12.48
C SER A 29 0.44 11.09 12.44
N ALA A 30 -0.59 10.59 13.11
CA ALA A 30 -0.97 9.17 13.09
C ALA A 30 -1.37 8.62 11.71
N VAL A 31 -1.59 9.50 10.71
CA VAL A 31 -1.90 9.12 9.32
C VAL A 31 -0.71 9.36 8.37
N GLY A 32 0.49 9.59 8.94
CA GLY A 32 1.71 9.85 8.17
C GLY A 32 1.83 11.25 7.60
N LYS A 33 0.84 12.15 7.81
CA LYS A 33 0.94 13.55 7.39
C LYS A 33 2.06 14.25 8.13
N CYS A 34 3.03 14.79 7.39
CA CYS A 34 4.20 15.44 7.93
C CYS A 34 4.15 16.95 7.73
N SER A 35 4.64 17.71 8.70
CA SER A 35 4.80 19.15 8.60
C SER A 35 5.99 19.62 9.42
N LEU A 36 6.70 20.64 8.91
CA LEU A 36 7.83 21.28 9.58
C LEU A 36 7.44 22.71 9.92
N GLU A 37 7.61 23.07 11.20
CA GLU A 37 7.45 24.42 11.72
C GLU A 37 8.84 24.96 12.07
N LEU A 38 9.26 26.05 11.42
CA LEU A 38 10.57 26.69 11.62
C LEU A 38 10.43 27.96 12.44
N MET A 39 11.36 28.20 13.33
CA MET A 39 11.57 29.51 13.98
C MET A 39 12.47 30.37 13.07
N GLY A 40 11.89 30.96 12.03
CA GLY A 40 12.59 31.67 10.97
C GLY A 40 12.25 31.11 9.60
N THR A 41 13.09 31.42 8.62
CA THR A 41 13.02 30.93 7.24
C THR A 41 14.41 30.53 6.76
N PHE A 42 14.48 29.66 5.76
CA PHE A 42 15.75 29.37 5.11
C PHE A 42 16.24 30.59 4.33
N GLY A 43 17.53 30.94 4.49
CA GLY A 43 18.14 32.11 3.85
C GLY A 43 17.89 33.46 4.53
N GLY A 44 17.26 33.48 5.73
CA GLY A 44 17.04 34.67 6.54
C GLY A 44 16.02 35.66 5.96
N GLU A 45 15.87 36.81 6.63
CA GLU A 45 14.90 37.85 6.24
C GLU A 45 15.20 38.46 4.86
N GLU A 46 16.48 38.57 4.48
CA GLU A 46 16.87 39.14 3.16
C GLU A 46 16.42 38.30 1.97
N ALA A 47 16.36 36.98 2.12
CA ALA A 47 15.95 36.09 1.04
C ALA A 47 14.44 36.16 0.73
N GLN A 48 13.61 36.61 1.69
CA GLN A 48 12.18 36.82 1.51
C GLN A 48 11.87 38.01 0.56
N PHE A 49 12.77 38.99 0.53
CA PHE A 49 12.57 40.20 -0.32
C PHE A 49 13.10 40.03 -1.76
N ARG A 50 13.80 38.91 -2.04
CA ARG A 50 14.45 38.70 -3.35
C ARG A 50 13.65 37.91 -4.35
N ASP A 51 12.45 37.43 -4.01
CA ASP A 51 11.61 36.59 -4.88
C ASP A 51 12.37 35.39 -5.50
N GLU A 52 13.41 34.91 -4.82
CA GLU A 52 14.19 33.76 -5.25
C GLU A 52 13.39 32.49 -4.93
N THR A 53 12.98 31.75 -5.96
CA THR A 53 12.40 30.40 -5.80
C THR A 53 13.43 29.50 -5.13
N ARG A 54 13.21 29.20 -3.86
CA ARG A 54 14.07 28.28 -3.08
C ARG A 54 13.70 26.85 -3.44
N ASP A 55 14.69 26.07 -3.78
CA ASP A 55 14.51 24.64 -3.94
C ASP A 55 14.35 24.00 -2.54
N LEU A 56 13.12 23.64 -2.22
CA LEU A 56 12.73 22.94 -0.99
C LEU A 56 12.50 21.45 -1.23
N SER A 57 12.88 20.93 -2.39
CA SER A 57 12.74 19.51 -2.72
C SER A 57 13.43 18.61 -1.69
N THR A 58 14.51 19.12 -1.07
CA THR A 58 15.26 18.39 -0.03
C THR A 58 15.60 19.31 1.14
N ILE A 59 15.28 18.89 2.37
CA ILE A 59 15.67 19.55 3.60
C ILE A 59 16.36 18.53 4.50
N HIS A 60 17.55 18.87 4.98
CA HIS A 60 18.27 18.07 5.97
C HIS A 60 17.94 18.55 7.37
N GLY A 61 17.99 17.64 8.34
CA GLY A 61 17.82 18.00 9.74
C GLY A 61 18.53 17.06 10.70
N VAL A 62 18.69 17.54 11.92
CA VAL A 62 19.11 16.74 13.09
C VAL A 62 18.08 16.96 14.19
N VAL A 63 17.46 15.88 14.62
CA VAL A 63 16.44 15.87 15.67
C VAL A 63 16.86 14.94 16.81
N GLN A 64 16.08 14.88 17.88
CA GLN A 64 16.30 13.86 18.89
C GLN A 64 16.15 12.47 18.27
N GLY A 65 17.24 11.69 18.29
CA GLY A 65 17.30 10.35 17.67
C GLY A 65 18.07 10.29 16.34
N GLY A 66 18.68 11.40 15.89
CA GLY A 66 19.65 11.40 14.78
C GLY A 66 19.26 12.26 13.59
N ALA A 67 19.89 11.98 12.47
CA ALA A 67 19.65 12.69 11.22
C ALA A 67 18.25 12.41 10.64
N VAL A 68 17.70 13.40 9.95
CA VAL A 68 16.48 13.27 9.15
C VAL A 68 16.69 13.93 7.80
N THR A 69 16.05 13.39 6.78
CA THR A 69 15.95 14.02 5.46
C THR A 69 14.49 14.11 5.09
N LEU A 70 14.07 15.29 4.66
CA LEU A 70 12.70 15.62 4.27
C LEU A 70 12.68 15.87 2.77
N TYR A 71 11.71 15.30 2.07
CA TYR A 71 11.55 15.45 0.62
C TYR A 71 10.21 16.04 0.26
N ASP A 72 10.20 16.69 -0.91
CA ASP A 72 9.05 17.31 -1.54
C ASP A 72 8.33 18.24 -0.55
N CYS A 73 9.09 19.28 -0.11
CA CYS A 73 8.63 20.26 0.84
C CYS A 73 8.21 21.55 0.16
N PHE A 74 7.18 22.20 0.69
CA PHE A 74 6.79 23.55 0.25
C PHE A 74 6.20 24.35 1.40
N TYR A 75 6.31 25.68 1.33
CA TYR A 75 5.72 26.55 2.33
C TYR A 75 4.20 26.53 2.27
N LEU A 76 3.56 26.22 3.40
CA LEU A 76 2.12 26.43 3.61
C LEU A 76 1.85 27.84 4.06
N ASN A 77 2.74 28.40 4.87
CA ASN A 77 2.68 29.75 5.36
C ASN A 77 4.10 30.23 5.70
N GLU A 78 4.43 31.43 5.25
CA GLU A 78 5.69 32.12 5.56
C GLU A 78 5.34 33.48 6.17
N ASN A 79 5.39 33.56 7.52
CA ASN A 79 5.07 34.78 8.22
C ASN A 79 6.33 35.58 8.49
N VAL A 80 6.36 36.83 8.00
CA VAL A 80 7.35 37.83 8.35
C VAL A 80 6.82 38.60 9.57
N SER A 81 7.60 38.66 10.63
CA SER A 81 7.25 39.45 11.81
C SER A 81 8.22 40.61 11.99
N PHE A 82 7.73 41.82 11.81
CA PHE A 82 8.51 43.03 12.13
C PHE A 82 8.59 43.16 13.67
N GLY A 83 9.77 42.81 14.23
CA GLY A 83 10.02 42.93 15.66
C GLY A 83 9.62 41.74 16.53
N GLY A 84 9.25 40.60 15.92
CA GLY A 84 8.94 39.32 16.58
C GLY A 84 9.71 38.14 16.00
N VAL A 85 9.42 36.93 16.48
CA VAL A 85 9.96 35.70 15.90
C VAL A 85 9.11 35.32 14.66
N ALA A 86 9.75 35.29 13.50
CA ALA A 86 9.12 34.78 12.28
C ALA A 86 8.87 33.26 12.46
N ILE A 87 7.69 32.78 12.10
CA ILE A 87 7.36 31.36 12.13
C ILE A 87 6.89 30.94 10.73
N SER A 88 7.59 29.99 10.15
CA SER A 88 7.23 29.42 8.84
C SER A 88 6.75 28.00 9.01
N LYS A 89 5.74 27.62 8.23
CA LYS A 89 5.20 26.25 8.22
C LYS A 89 5.30 25.66 6.83
N LEU A 90 5.90 24.46 6.76
CA LEU A 90 6.06 23.70 5.53
C LEU A 90 5.24 22.41 5.57
N HIS A 91 4.70 22.06 4.41
CA HIS A 91 4.31 20.68 4.11
C HIS A 91 5.56 19.85 3.83
N VAL A 92 5.53 18.59 4.21
CA VAL A 92 6.58 17.61 3.93
C VAL A 92 5.91 16.35 3.40
N ALA A 93 6.22 15.93 2.19
CA ALA A 93 5.60 14.73 1.62
C ALA A 93 6.21 13.46 2.21
N THR A 94 7.54 13.40 2.34
CA THR A 94 8.24 12.21 2.82
C THR A 94 9.34 12.56 3.82
N VAL A 95 9.43 11.76 4.90
CA VAL A 95 10.47 11.87 5.93
C VAL A 95 11.24 10.57 6.03
N PHE A 96 12.57 10.64 5.89
CA PHE A 96 13.49 9.55 6.19
C PHE A 96 14.21 9.84 7.49
N ARG A 97 14.30 8.85 8.38
CA ARG A 97 15.03 8.98 9.64
C ARG A 97 16.29 8.11 9.65
N GLY A 98 17.35 8.61 10.25
CA GLY A 98 18.58 7.87 10.48
C GLY A 98 19.72 8.20 9.53
N ALA A 99 19.49 8.94 8.46
CA ALA A 99 20.51 9.32 7.49
C ALA A 99 20.30 10.71 6.91
N THR A 100 21.40 11.32 6.45
CA THR A 100 21.40 12.48 5.54
C THR A 100 21.54 11.94 4.12
N LEU A 101 20.52 12.15 3.30
CA LEU A 101 20.42 11.59 1.95
C LEU A 101 20.71 12.65 0.88
N PRO A 102 21.17 12.25 -0.33
CA PRO A 102 21.37 13.17 -1.44
C PRO A 102 20.03 13.75 -1.92
N PRO A 103 20.04 14.75 -2.84
CA PRO A 103 18.82 15.23 -3.48
C PRO A 103 17.98 14.09 -4.07
N GLU A 104 16.65 14.21 -4.03
CA GLU A 104 15.71 13.15 -4.38
C GLU A 104 15.94 12.56 -5.79
N ALA A 105 16.24 13.42 -6.78
CA ALA A 105 16.53 12.99 -8.15
C ALA A 105 17.66 11.96 -8.26
N GLN A 106 18.61 11.96 -7.31
CA GLN A 106 19.76 11.04 -7.26
C GLN A 106 19.53 9.85 -6.33
N LEU A 107 18.44 9.89 -5.55
CA LEU A 107 18.17 8.87 -4.53
C LEU A 107 17.67 7.58 -5.17
N ARG A 108 18.31 6.47 -4.82
CA ARG A 108 17.92 5.12 -5.21
C ARG A 108 17.90 4.22 -4.01
N PHE A 109 17.04 3.22 -4.08
CA PHE A 109 16.86 2.25 -3.00
C PHE A 109 17.12 0.84 -3.51
N SER A 110 17.84 0.08 -2.69
CA SER A 110 18.16 -1.32 -2.94
C SER A 110 17.15 -2.28 -2.30
N LYS A 111 16.35 -1.80 -1.32
CA LYS A 111 15.40 -2.64 -0.58
C LYS A 111 14.35 -1.80 0.14
N LEU A 112 13.10 -2.28 0.19
CA LEU A 112 12.07 -1.87 1.14
C LEU A 112 11.65 -3.04 2.04
N GLU A 113 11.36 -2.74 3.30
CA GLU A 113 10.74 -3.65 4.26
C GLU A 113 9.46 -3.02 4.79
N ALA A 114 8.34 -3.72 4.71
CA ALA A 114 7.06 -3.26 5.20
C ALA A 114 6.47 -4.21 6.24
N ALA A 115 6.09 -3.69 7.39
CA ALA A 115 5.17 -4.37 8.27
C ALA A 115 3.74 -4.10 7.77
N VAL A 116 2.99 -5.14 7.49
CA VAL A 116 1.64 -5.05 6.92
C VAL A 116 0.65 -5.62 7.93
N THR A 117 -0.44 -4.91 8.18
CA THR A 117 -1.52 -5.36 9.09
C THR A 117 -2.03 -6.74 8.65
N GLY A 118 -2.18 -7.68 9.60
CA GLY A 118 -2.69 -9.01 9.31
C GLY A 118 -1.75 -9.95 8.54
N LEU A 119 -0.52 -9.54 8.23
CA LEU A 119 0.45 -10.39 7.55
C LEU A 119 0.79 -11.64 8.36
N ASP A 120 0.99 -11.50 9.68
CA ASP A 120 1.26 -12.63 10.58
C ASP A 120 0.08 -13.61 10.61
N ASP A 121 -1.17 -13.10 10.60
CA ASP A 121 -2.38 -13.91 10.57
C ASP A 121 -2.56 -14.65 9.25
N TRP A 122 -2.19 -14.03 8.13
CA TRP A 122 -2.24 -14.65 6.81
C TRP A 122 -1.17 -15.71 6.64
N LEU A 123 0.07 -15.45 7.10
CA LEU A 123 1.18 -16.39 7.01
C LEU A 123 0.97 -17.61 7.92
N GLN A 124 0.35 -17.44 9.09
CA GLN A 124 0.17 -18.49 10.12
C GLN A 124 1.48 -19.15 10.57
N ILE A 125 2.58 -18.42 10.51
CA ILE A 125 3.91 -18.86 10.91
C ILE A 125 4.34 -18.06 12.14
N THR A 126 4.71 -18.76 13.18
CA THR A 126 5.28 -18.15 14.38
C THR A 126 6.51 -18.93 14.84
N GLY A 127 7.49 -18.20 15.38
CA GLY A 127 8.64 -18.81 16.06
C GLY A 127 8.44 -18.91 17.57
N ILE A 128 7.32 -18.40 18.11
CA ILE A 128 7.04 -18.42 19.54
C ILE A 128 6.44 -19.77 19.91
N ASP A 129 7.08 -20.44 20.86
CA ASP A 129 6.63 -21.64 21.52
C ASP A 129 6.49 -21.33 23.03
N ALA A 130 5.27 -21.47 23.56
CA ALA A 130 4.98 -21.20 24.95
C ALA A 130 4.15 -22.33 25.57
N GLY A 131 4.46 -22.70 26.79
CA GLY A 131 3.78 -23.80 27.44
C GLY A 131 4.05 -23.87 28.92
N PHE A 132 3.46 -24.92 29.50
CA PHE A 132 3.61 -25.28 30.92
C PHE A 132 4.10 -26.71 31.02
N GLU A 133 4.98 -26.97 31.99
CA GLU A 133 5.37 -28.30 32.41
C GLU A 133 4.63 -28.64 33.73
N PHE A 134 4.13 -29.84 33.85
CA PHE A 134 3.35 -30.28 34.98
C PHE A 134 4.13 -31.35 35.75
N ASP A 135 4.01 -31.35 37.08
CA ASP A 135 4.53 -32.40 37.92
C ASP A 135 3.62 -33.66 37.87
N ALA A 136 4.04 -34.73 38.56
CA ALA A 136 3.28 -36.00 38.65
C ALA A 136 1.89 -35.83 39.32
N ALA A 137 1.66 -34.72 40.02
CA ALA A 137 0.40 -34.36 40.66
C ALA A 137 -0.45 -33.38 39.80
N HIS A 138 -0.10 -33.18 38.51
CA HIS A 138 -0.74 -32.25 37.58
C HIS A 138 -0.71 -30.77 38.04
N LYS A 139 0.27 -30.40 38.88
CA LYS A 139 0.51 -28.99 39.21
C LYS A 139 1.55 -28.41 38.28
N VAL A 140 1.40 -27.13 37.93
CA VAL A 140 2.38 -26.40 37.10
C VAL A 140 3.73 -26.37 37.84
N GLN A 141 4.72 -27.04 37.26
CA GLN A 141 6.10 -27.05 37.74
C GLN A 141 6.91 -25.90 37.13
N SER A 142 6.75 -25.64 35.83
CA SER A 142 7.39 -24.54 35.11
C SER A 142 6.49 -23.99 34.02
N ALA A 143 6.77 -22.73 33.63
CA ALA A 143 6.23 -22.11 32.44
C ALA A 143 7.38 -21.62 31.57
N PHE A 144 7.30 -21.76 30.27
CA PHE A 144 8.33 -21.32 29.35
C PHE A 144 7.78 -20.54 28.17
N ILE A 145 8.59 -19.61 27.67
CA ILE A 145 8.43 -19.00 26.36
C ILE A 145 9.78 -19.13 25.65
N ARG A 146 9.77 -19.75 24.48
CA ARG A 146 10.93 -19.98 23.65
C ARG A 146 10.67 -19.39 22.26
N TYR A 147 11.71 -18.86 21.61
CA TYR A 147 11.64 -18.40 20.23
C TYR A 147 12.66 -19.12 19.37
N VAL A 148 12.19 -19.68 18.28
CA VAL A 148 13.02 -20.24 17.22
C VAL A 148 12.68 -19.47 15.93
N PRO A 149 13.63 -18.69 15.37
CA PRO A 149 13.35 -17.90 14.16
C PRO A 149 12.92 -18.81 13.01
N PRO A 150 11.73 -18.62 12.43
CA PRO A 150 11.33 -19.34 11.22
C PRO A 150 12.25 -18.99 10.05
N PRO A 151 12.44 -19.90 9.09
CA PRO A 151 13.15 -19.58 7.85
C PRO A 151 12.37 -18.54 7.04
N LYS A 152 13.10 -17.63 6.38
CA LYS A 152 12.48 -16.68 5.45
C LYS A 152 11.88 -17.43 4.26
N ILE A 153 10.78 -16.88 3.72
CA ILE A 153 10.15 -17.38 2.50
C ILE A 153 10.60 -16.45 1.37
N GLU A 154 11.28 -16.99 0.36
CA GLU A 154 11.79 -16.23 -0.78
C GLU A 154 11.04 -16.58 -2.06
N LEU A 155 10.70 -15.56 -2.84
CA LEU A 155 10.00 -15.66 -4.12
C LEU A 155 10.76 -14.83 -5.17
N SER A 156 11.00 -15.43 -6.32
CA SER A 156 11.59 -14.74 -7.48
C SER A 156 10.48 -14.31 -8.41
N LEU A 157 10.24 -13.00 -8.50
CA LEU A 157 9.19 -12.41 -9.34
C LEU A 157 9.85 -11.57 -10.44
N PRO A 158 9.17 -11.30 -11.55
CA PRO A 158 9.71 -10.47 -12.62
C PRO A 158 10.15 -9.10 -12.11
N GLY A 159 11.44 -8.76 -12.32
CA GLY A 159 12.04 -7.48 -11.94
C GLY A 159 12.36 -7.29 -10.46
N MET A 160 12.05 -8.29 -9.58
CA MET A 160 12.30 -8.17 -8.14
C MET A 160 12.35 -9.53 -7.44
N ARG A 161 12.99 -9.56 -6.27
CA ARG A 161 12.82 -10.62 -5.28
C ARG A 161 11.92 -10.13 -4.17
N VAL A 162 11.02 -10.98 -3.74
CA VAL A 162 10.12 -10.72 -2.62
C VAL A 162 10.37 -11.77 -1.55
N SER A 163 10.42 -11.36 -0.30
CA SER A 163 10.49 -12.32 0.81
C SER A 163 9.58 -11.93 1.97
N PHE A 164 9.15 -12.93 2.71
CA PHE A 164 8.57 -12.76 4.04
C PHE A 164 9.66 -13.10 5.06
N GLU A 165 10.04 -12.11 5.86
CA GLU A 165 11.10 -12.21 6.85
C GLU A 165 10.52 -11.98 8.25
N PHE A 166 11.08 -12.67 9.25
CA PHE A 166 10.53 -12.69 10.60
C PHE A 166 11.47 -11.94 11.55
N PHE A 167 10.97 -10.85 12.10
CA PHE A 167 11.65 -10.00 13.06
C PHE A 167 11.14 -10.30 14.47
N TRP A 168 12.02 -10.26 15.44
CA TRP A 168 11.68 -10.58 16.81
C TRP A 168 12.47 -9.74 17.80
N THR A 169 11.91 -9.61 18.99
CA THR A 169 12.59 -9.02 20.14
C THR A 169 12.49 -9.99 21.32
N ALA A 170 13.53 -10.02 22.12
CA ALA A 170 13.55 -10.78 23.37
C ALA A 170 14.07 -9.89 24.50
N PRO A 171 13.74 -10.19 25.75
CA PRO A 171 14.26 -9.45 26.89
C PRO A 171 15.78 -9.59 26.94
N GLY A 172 16.48 -8.46 27.06
CA GLY A 172 17.91 -8.39 27.30
C GLY A 172 18.22 -8.30 28.80
N GLY A 173 19.28 -8.97 29.26
CA GLY A 173 19.77 -8.84 30.62
C GLY A 173 18.93 -9.58 31.67
N LYS A 174 19.00 -9.11 32.94
CA LYS A 174 18.27 -9.76 34.04
C LYS A 174 16.81 -9.36 34.05
N VAL A 175 15.95 -10.35 33.79
CA VAL A 175 14.49 -10.21 33.91
C VAL A 175 14.11 -10.31 35.39
N LYS A 176 13.26 -9.38 35.87
CA LYS A 176 12.77 -9.41 37.26
C LYS A 176 11.30 -9.85 37.33
N ASN A 177 10.41 -9.10 36.71
CA ASN A 177 8.96 -9.26 36.90
C ASN A 177 8.22 -9.60 35.60
N GLU A 178 8.77 -9.27 34.44
CA GLU A 178 8.14 -9.44 33.14
C GLU A 178 9.17 -9.86 32.09
N ALA A 179 8.81 -10.83 31.24
CA ALA A 179 9.57 -11.20 30.05
C ALA A 179 8.61 -11.19 28.84
N LYS A 180 9.00 -10.49 27.79
CA LYS A 180 8.19 -10.39 26.57
C LYS A 180 9.03 -10.76 25.35
N ILE A 181 8.52 -11.68 24.53
CA ILE A 181 9.04 -11.97 23.20
C ILE A 181 8.01 -11.43 22.21
N THR A 182 8.46 -10.68 21.23
CA THR A 182 7.60 -10.24 20.11
C THR A 182 8.05 -10.90 18.82
N HIS A 183 7.12 -11.17 17.95
CA HIS A 183 7.33 -11.69 16.60
C HIS A 183 6.55 -10.80 15.63
N GLN A 184 7.13 -10.49 14.48
CA GLN A 184 6.49 -9.71 13.43
C GLN A 184 7.04 -10.12 12.08
N ALA A 185 6.16 -10.56 11.18
CA ALA A 185 6.50 -10.75 9.78
C ALA A 185 6.61 -9.41 9.05
N ARG A 186 7.54 -9.32 8.11
CA ARG A 186 7.66 -8.20 7.17
C ARG A 186 7.70 -8.70 5.74
N LEU A 187 7.05 -7.97 4.89
CA LEU A 187 7.15 -8.10 3.44
C LEU A 187 8.36 -7.30 2.97
N VAL A 188 9.31 -7.97 2.34
CA VAL A 188 10.57 -7.39 1.87
C VAL A 188 10.59 -7.42 0.35
N VAL A 189 10.90 -6.27 -0.25
CA VAL A 189 11.01 -6.11 -1.72
C VAL A 189 12.42 -5.67 -2.05
N VAL A 190 13.10 -6.44 -2.90
CA VAL A 190 14.44 -6.17 -3.40
C VAL A 190 14.37 -6.13 -4.93
N PRO A 191 14.47 -4.95 -5.57
CA PRO A 191 14.47 -4.84 -7.03
C PRO A 191 15.74 -5.46 -7.62
N GLU A 192 15.69 -5.87 -8.88
CA GLU A 192 16.88 -6.37 -9.60
C GLU A 192 17.92 -5.27 -9.81
N ALA A 193 17.48 -4.04 -10.01
CA ALA A 193 18.31 -2.83 -10.05
C ALA A 193 17.74 -1.81 -9.06
N GLU A 194 18.61 -0.95 -8.53
CA GLU A 194 18.17 0.14 -7.65
C GLU A 194 17.07 0.99 -8.30
N ALA A 195 16.03 1.27 -7.56
CA ALA A 195 14.83 1.94 -8.05
C ALA A 195 14.48 3.19 -7.22
N THR A 196 13.58 4.01 -7.73
CA THR A 196 13.02 5.14 -6.96
C THR A 196 12.12 4.65 -5.84
N LEU A 197 11.83 5.51 -4.87
CA LEU A 197 10.87 5.18 -3.82
C LEU A 197 9.48 4.89 -4.40
N ASP A 198 9.05 5.71 -5.35
CA ASP A 198 7.72 5.60 -5.99
C ASP A 198 7.55 4.27 -6.72
N ASP A 199 8.57 3.85 -7.50
CA ASP A 199 8.55 2.56 -8.18
C ASP A 199 8.40 1.40 -7.17
N LEU A 200 9.16 1.46 -6.07
CA LEU A 200 9.12 0.41 -5.04
C LEU A 200 7.81 0.45 -4.25
N LEU A 201 7.28 1.63 -3.93
CA LEU A 201 5.97 1.77 -3.27
C LEU A 201 4.84 1.26 -4.17
N GLN A 202 4.93 1.49 -5.48
CA GLN A 202 3.96 0.95 -6.43
C GLN A 202 3.98 -0.58 -6.43
N GLN A 203 5.16 -1.20 -6.48
CA GLN A 203 5.29 -2.67 -6.41
C GLN A 203 4.80 -3.21 -5.06
N LEU A 204 5.20 -2.56 -3.96
CA LEU A 204 4.74 -2.92 -2.63
C LEU A 204 3.20 -2.81 -2.51
N GLY A 205 2.60 -1.74 -3.05
CA GLY A 205 1.16 -1.56 -3.08
C GLY A 205 0.43 -2.68 -3.83
N ARG A 206 0.98 -3.15 -4.96
CA ARG A 206 0.41 -4.28 -5.71
C ARG A 206 0.43 -5.58 -4.89
N LEU A 207 1.50 -5.81 -4.11
CA LEU A 207 1.63 -6.97 -3.22
C LEU A 207 0.68 -6.86 -2.01
N VAL A 208 0.55 -5.66 -1.42
CA VAL A 208 -0.41 -5.41 -0.33
C VAL A 208 -1.84 -5.57 -0.81
N ASN A 209 -2.16 -5.19 -2.04
CA ASN A 209 -3.46 -5.44 -2.66
C ASN A 209 -3.74 -6.94 -2.84
N PHE A 210 -2.74 -7.75 -3.19
CA PHE A 210 -2.88 -9.22 -3.21
C PHE A 210 -3.22 -9.77 -1.83
N LEU A 211 -2.50 -9.34 -0.80
CA LEU A 211 -2.75 -9.74 0.58
C LEU A 211 -4.13 -9.27 1.06
N SER A 212 -4.53 -8.05 0.70
CA SER A 212 -5.87 -7.51 0.98
C SER A 212 -6.97 -8.33 0.33
N PHE A 213 -6.74 -8.81 -0.89
CA PHE A 213 -7.66 -9.74 -1.56
C PHE A 213 -7.69 -11.09 -0.85
N ALA A 214 -6.52 -11.66 -0.52
CA ALA A 214 -6.42 -12.95 0.18
C ALA A 214 -7.14 -12.97 1.52
N THR A 215 -7.06 -11.87 2.27
CA THR A 215 -7.69 -11.72 3.59
C THR A 215 -9.13 -11.22 3.53
N ASP A 216 -9.63 -10.87 2.35
CA ASP A 216 -10.94 -10.22 2.14
C ASP A 216 -11.11 -8.93 2.96
N GLN A 217 -9.99 -8.22 3.24
CA GLN A 217 -9.93 -6.98 4.02
C GLN A 217 -8.91 -6.04 3.40
N THR A 218 -9.09 -4.74 3.58
CA THR A 218 -8.08 -3.75 3.19
C THR A 218 -6.98 -3.73 4.23
N LEU A 219 -5.77 -4.10 3.82
CA LEU A 219 -4.59 -4.09 4.68
C LEU A 219 -3.81 -2.78 4.53
N GLU A 220 -3.10 -2.40 5.60
CA GLU A 220 -2.30 -1.19 5.68
C GLU A 220 -0.83 -1.51 5.95
N ILE A 221 0.04 -0.58 5.58
CA ILE A 221 1.45 -0.62 5.95
C ILE A 221 1.58 0.05 7.32
N ASP A 222 1.88 -0.74 8.36
CA ASP A 222 2.08 -0.25 9.73
C ASP A 222 3.43 0.41 9.94
N ALA A 223 4.46 -0.08 9.24
CA ALA A 223 5.79 0.49 9.26
C ALA A 223 6.50 0.22 7.93
N LEU A 224 7.26 1.21 7.48
CA LEU A 224 8.06 1.12 6.27
C LEU A 224 9.52 1.46 6.59
N TYR A 225 10.43 0.66 6.07
CA TYR A 225 11.87 0.87 6.16
C TYR A 225 12.49 0.81 4.77
N ALA A 226 13.31 1.79 4.44
CA ALA A 226 14.03 1.87 3.18
C ALA A 226 15.53 1.69 3.40
N TYR A 227 16.20 1.15 2.40
CA TYR A 227 17.65 0.93 2.38
C TYR A 227 18.22 1.51 1.07
N SER A 228 19.18 2.42 1.21
CA SER A 228 19.82 3.07 0.08
C SER A 228 21.34 2.83 0.15
N PRO A 229 22.01 2.60 -0.98
CA PRO A 229 23.45 2.59 -1.04
C PRO A 229 24.10 3.92 -0.62
N SER A 230 23.35 5.02 -0.71
CA SER A 230 23.81 6.35 -0.28
C SER A 230 23.83 6.52 1.25
N ALA A 231 23.30 5.55 2.01
CA ALA A 231 23.22 5.60 3.47
C ALA A 231 23.72 4.28 4.05
N THR A 232 25.01 4.24 4.38
CA THR A 232 25.68 3.07 4.95
C THR A 232 26.24 3.39 6.35
N MET A 233 26.49 2.34 7.11
CA MET A 233 27.20 2.40 8.38
C MET A 233 28.34 1.38 8.37
N ASP A 234 29.46 1.77 8.98
CA ASP A 234 30.58 0.87 9.20
C ASP A 234 30.25 -0.14 10.30
N VAL A 235 30.35 -1.41 9.98
CA VAL A 235 30.22 -2.50 10.94
C VAL A 235 31.40 -3.45 10.86
N PRO A 236 31.72 -4.22 11.91
CA PRO A 236 32.71 -5.29 11.78
C PRO A 236 32.34 -6.24 10.63
N GLY A 237 33.15 -6.21 9.56
CA GLY A 237 32.92 -7.00 8.34
C GLY A 237 32.53 -6.19 7.10
N GLY A 238 32.55 -4.85 7.16
CA GLY A 238 32.33 -3.94 6.04
C GLY A 238 31.16 -2.97 6.22
N GLU A 239 30.86 -2.22 5.18
CA GLU A 239 29.72 -1.31 5.17
C GLU A 239 28.39 -2.05 5.04
N LYS A 240 27.39 -1.61 5.78
CA LYS A 240 26.00 -2.09 5.64
C LYS A 240 25.04 -0.93 5.44
N PRO A 241 24.02 -1.08 4.57
CA PRO A 241 22.98 -0.07 4.44
C PRO A 241 22.23 0.16 5.77
N ILE A 242 21.95 1.42 6.06
CA ILE A 242 21.17 1.83 7.23
C ILE A 242 19.69 1.51 6.99
N SER A 243 19.03 0.92 7.97
CA SER A 243 17.57 0.77 7.98
C SER A 243 16.92 2.11 8.33
N MET A 244 16.30 2.75 7.36
CA MET A 244 15.70 4.07 7.52
C MET A 244 14.18 3.96 7.61
N PRO A 245 13.58 4.26 8.78
CA PRO A 245 12.13 4.44 8.86
C PRO A 245 11.67 5.54 7.90
N VAL A 246 10.61 5.26 7.13
CA VAL A 246 10.01 6.17 6.16
C VAL A 246 8.61 6.55 6.61
N PHE A 247 8.29 7.85 6.59
CA PHE A 247 6.97 8.39 6.91
C PHE A 247 6.47 9.19 5.71
N TYR A 248 5.25 8.93 5.30
CA TYR A 248 4.57 9.61 4.22
C TYR A 248 3.06 9.59 4.44
N GLU A 249 2.33 10.51 3.83
CA GLU A 249 0.88 10.55 3.96
C GLU A 249 0.25 9.37 3.20
N SER A 250 -0.33 8.44 3.94
CA SER A 250 -1.08 7.33 3.36
C SER A 250 -2.49 7.80 2.99
N SER A 251 -2.90 7.54 1.75
CA SER A 251 -4.26 7.82 1.27
C SER A 251 -5.31 6.86 1.85
N THR A 252 -4.88 5.81 2.53
CA THR A 252 -5.74 4.75 3.04
C THR A 252 -6.07 5.02 4.50
N LEU A 253 -7.18 5.71 4.75
CA LEU A 253 -7.78 5.84 6.08
C LEU A 253 -8.71 4.64 6.30
N VAL A 254 -8.18 3.52 6.75
CA VAL A 254 -9.00 2.37 7.12
C VAL A 254 -9.01 2.24 8.65
N ARG A 255 -10.18 2.00 9.22
CA ARG A 255 -10.27 1.56 10.61
C ARG A 255 -9.58 0.20 10.71
N ARG A 256 -8.57 0.09 11.55
CA ARG A 256 -7.96 -1.19 11.88
C ARG A 256 -9.03 -2.13 12.43
N SER A 257 -9.38 -3.15 11.68
CA SER A 257 -10.05 -4.33 12.18
C SER A 257 -9.00 -5.43 12.35
N GLU A 258 -9.10 -6.19 13.42
CA GLU A 258 -8.33 -7.43 13.52
C GLU A 258 -8.71 -8.32 12.34
N VAL A 259 -7.70 -8.92 11.72
CA VAL A 259 -7.92 -9.83 10.59
C VAL A 259 -8.40 -11.16 11.15
N GLU A 260 -9.67 -11.47 10.92
CA GLU A 260 -10.26 -12.73 11.37
C GLU A 260 -9.89 -13.86 10.40
N ARG A 261 -9.20 -14.89 10.88
CA ARG A 261 -8.77 -16.05 10.06
C ARG A 261 -9.91 -16.70 9.30
N TYR A 262 -11.11 -16.75 9.89
CA TYR A 262 -12.29 -17.39 9.29
C TYR A 262 -12.91 -16.58 8.13
N SER A 263 -12.54 -15.31 7.98
CA SER A 263 -13.03 -14.45 6.91
C SER A 263 -12.11 -14.39 5.69
N MET A 264 -10.90 -14.98 5.78
CA MET A 264 -9.94 -15.00 4.68
C MET A 264 -10.45 -15.86 3.52
N LEU A 265 -10.21 -15.41 2.28
CA LEU A 265 -10.47 -16.23 1.09
C LEU A 265 -9.48 -17.40 1.01
N PHE A 266 -8.23 -17.14 1.37
CA PHE A 266 -7.16 -18.14 1.51
C PHE A 266 -6.02 -17.58 2.37
N SER A 267 -5.28 -18.46 3.01
CA SER A 267 -4.09 -18.15 3.79
C SER A 267 -2.82 -18.68 3.10
N TYR A 268 -1.64 -18.33 3.59
CA TYR A 268 -0.37 -18.84 3.05
C TYR A 268 -0.29 -20.37 3.00
N PRO A 269 -0.64 -21.14 4.06
CA PRO A 269 -0.65 -22.60 4.00
C PRO A 269 -1.49 -23.19 2.86
N ASP A 270 -2.56 -22.51 2.44
CA ASP A 270 -3.45 -23.00 1.38
C ASP A 270 -2.83 -22.86 -0.04
N VAL A 271 -1.81 -22.00 -0.17
CA VAL A 271 -1.24 -21.62 -1.48
C VAL A 271 0.29 -21.67 -1.52
N ALA A 272 0.94 -22.16 -0.48
CA ALA A 272 2.41 -22.12 -0.32
C ALA A 272 3.18 -22.68 -1.53
N ASP A 273 2.70 -23.77 -2.11
CA ASP A 273 3.29 -24.47 -3.26
C ASP A 273 3.14 -23.71 -4.59
N ARG A 274 2.16 -22.82 -4.71
CA ARG A 274 1.83 -22.07 -5.94
C ARG A 274 1.87 -20.55 -5.79
N LEU A 275 2.28 -20.04 -4.61
CA LEU A 275 2.26 -18.61 -4.31
C LEU A 275 3.07 -17.79 -5.32
N GLN A 276 4.24 -18.29 -5.74
CA GLN A 276 5.08 -17.59 -6.71
C GLN A 276 4.36 -17.42 -8.06
N ASP A 277 3.70 -18.46 -8.55
CA ASP A 277 2.94 -18.40 -9.81
C ASP A 277 1.74 -17.47 -9.68
N MET A 278 1.03 -17.53 -8.55
CA MET A 278 -0.11 -16.66 -8.27
C MET A 278 0.31 -15.19 -8.24
N LEU A 279 1.41 -14.85 -7.56
CA LEU A 279 1.93 -13.48 -7.51
C LEU A 279 2.45 -13.00 -8.88
N THR A 280 3.10 -13.89 -9.64
CA THR A 280 3.54 -13.57 -11.00
C THR A 280 2.35 -13.20 -11.90
N HIS A 281 1.28 -14.00 -11.87
CA HIS A 281 0.05 -13.72 -12.61
C HIS A 281 -0.66 -12.45 -12.10
N TRP A 282 -0.71 -12.26 -10.79
CA TRP A 282 -1.30 -11.07 -10.18
C TRP A 282 -0.60 -9.80 -10.65
N LEU A 283 0.72 -9.75 -10.59
CA LEU A 283 1.50 -8.58 -10.99
C LEU A 283 1.38 -8.30 -12.49
N ALA A 284 1.38 -9.34 -13.32
CA ALA A 284 1.24 -9.21 -14.77
C ALA A 284 -0.11 -8.58 -15.19
N HIS A 285 -1.18 -8.86 -14.45
CA HIS A 285 -2.53 -8.40 -14.79
C HIS A 285 -3.05 -7.25 -13.92
N HIS A 286 -2.33 -6.90 -12.84
CA HIS A 286 -2.80 -5.93 -11.84
C HIS A 286 -3.17 -4.57 -12.46
N GLU A 287 -2.35 -4.04 -13.36
CA GLU A 287 -2.59 -2.73 -13.98
C GLU A 287 -3.87 -2.75 -14.82
N ALA A 288 -4.04 -3.77 -15.65
CA ALA A 288 -5.24 -3.94 -16.48
C ALA A 288 -6.50 -4.11 -15.64
N LEU A 289 -6.41 -4.78 -14.49
CA LEU A 289 -7.55 -5.11 -13.62
C LEU A 289 -7.73 -4.12 -12.46
N SER A 290 -6.81 -3.17 -12.27
CA SER A 290 -6.85 -2.22 -11.15
C SER A 290 -8.17 -1.47 -11.00
N PRO A 291 -8.90 -1.05 -12.08
CA PRO A 291 -10.20 -0.41 -11.91
C PRO A 291 -11.24 -1.31 -11.26
N ALA A 292 -11.22 -2.63 -11.56
CA ALA A 292 -12.12 -3.59 -10.92
C ALA A 292 -11.72 -3.84 -9.45
N PHE A 293 -10.42 -3.99 -9.18
CA PHE A 293 -9.92 -4.15 -7.80
C PHE A 293 -10.20 -2.93 -6.94
N ASN A 294 -10.05 -1.72 -7.47
CA ASN A 294 -10.33 -0.49 -6.73
C ASN A 294 -11.79 -0.40 -6.28
N LEU A 295 -12.74 -0.81 -7.11
CA LEU A 295 -14.15 -0.89 -6.75
C LEU A 295 -14.40 -1.94 -5.66
N TYR A 296 -13.78 -3.11 -5.77
CA TYR A 296 -13.84 -4.14 -4.74
C TYR A 296 -13.28 -3.65 -3.39
N PHE A 297 -12.06 -3.10 -3.38
CA PHE A 297 -11.43 -2.61 -2.16
C PHE A 297 -12.18 -1.43 -1.56
N ALA A 298 -12.77 -0.53 -2.36
CA ALA A 298 -13.62 0.54 -1.85
C ALA A 298 -14.83 0.02 -1.08
N VAL A 299 -15.42 -1.09 -1.54
CA VAL A 299 -16.51 -1.77 -0.82
C VAL A 299 -16.01 -2.42 0.46
N ARG A 300 -14.86 -3.12 0.41
CA ARG A 300 -14.27 -3.80 1.60
C ARG A 300 -13.78 -2.81 2.65
N ALA A 301 -13.24 -1.66 2.24
CA ALA A 301 -12.87 -0.57 3.13
C ALA A 301 -14.06 0.13 3.83
N GLY A 302 -15.29 -0.28 3.53
CA GLY A 302 -16.49 0.30 4.14
C GLY A 302 -16.75 1.76 3.74
N ARG A 303 -16.21 2.23 2.60
CA ARG A 303 -16.36 3.62 2.13
C ARG A 303 -17.78 3.95 1.66
N HIS A 304 -18.64 2.95 1.47
CA HIS A 304 -20.03 3.11 1.05
C HIS A 304 -20.99 2.98 2.23
N ALA A 305 -21.73 4.03 2.50
CA ALA A 305 -22.71 4.06 3.59
C ALA A 305 -23.96 3.21 3.29
N PHE A 306 -24.34 3.10 2.00
CA PHE A 306 -25.58 2.46 1.57
C PHE A 306 -25.32 1.14 0.85
N LEU A 307 -26.24 0.17 1.03
CA LEU A 307 -26.16 -1.14 0.41
C LEU A 307 -26.21 -1.07 -1.13
N GLU A 308 -27.04 -0.18 -1.66
CA GLU A 308 -27.19 0.07 -3.10
C GLU A 308 -25.87 0.51 -3.72
N SER A 309 -25.14 1.41 -3.06
CA SER A 309 -23.82 1.88 -3.53
C SER A 309 -22.80 0.74 -3.54
N ARG A 310 -22.83 -0.14 -2.52
CA ARG A 310 -21.97 -1.34 -2.48
C ARG A 310 -22.29 -2.28 -3.63
N PHE A 311 -23.58 -2.54 -3.86
CA PHE A 311 -24.05 -3.38 -4.95
C PHE A 311 -23.61 -2.83 -6.33
N LEU A 312 -23.83 -1.54 -6.57
CA LEU A 312 -23.44 -0.89 -7.83
C LEU A 312 -21.91 -0.96 -8.05
N SER A 313 -21.12 -0.71 -7.02
CA SER A 313 -19.65 -0.78 -7.12
C SER A 313 -19.17 -2.19 -7.44
N ILE A 314 -19.73 -3.22 -6.81
CA ILE A 314 -19.38 -4.62 -7.14
C ILE A 314 -19.85 -4.99 -8.55
N ALA A 315 -21.06 -4.59 -8.96
CA ALA A 315 -21.58 -4.85 -10.28
C ALA A 315 -20.71 -4.21 -11.37
N GLN A 316 -20.31 -2.96 -11.19
CA GLN A 316 -19.36 -2.25 -12.07
C GLN A 316 -17.98 -2.91 -12.08
N GLY A 317 -17.48 -3.33 -10.89
CA GLY A 317 -16.21 -4.06 -10.77
C GLY A 317 -16.22 -5.36 -11.57
N LEU A 318 -17.27 -6.17 -11.45
CA LEU A 318 -17.42 -7.40 -12.19
C LEU A 318 -17.62 -7.16 -13.70
N GLU A 319 -18.35 -6.11 -14.08
CA GLU A 319 -18.48 -5.71 -15.48
C GLU A 319 -17.13 -5.34 -16.08
N THR A 320 -16.35 -4.54 -15.35
CA THR A 320 -14.99 -4.14 -15.74
C THR A 320 -14.07 -5.34 -15.83
N LEU A 321 -14.13 -6.25 -14.86
CA LEU A 321 -13.37 -7.50 -14.88
C LEU A 321 -13.65 -8.30 -16.15
N HIS A 322 -14.92 -8.51 -16.49
CA HIS A 322 -15.31 -9.24 -17.70
C HIS A 322 -14.80 -8.53 -18.97
N ASP A 323 -14.98 -7.22 -19.07
CA ASP A 323 -14.57 -6.43 -20.25
C ASP A 323 -13.04 -6.50 -20.48
N ARG A 324 -12.26 -6.53 -19.38
CA ARG A 324 -10.80 -6.58 -19.44
C ARG A 324 -10.22 -7.99 -19.63
N THR A 325 -10.99 -9.04 -19.32
CA THR A 325 -10.49 -10.41 -19.37
C THR A 325 -11.04 -11.23 -20.52
N SER A 326 -12.25 -10.96 -21.04
CA SER A 326 -12.87 -11.83 -22.03
C SER A 326 -12.84 -11.30 -23.46
N GLY A 327 -12.93 -9.97 -23.64
CA GLY A 327 -13.06 -9.38 -24.99
C GLY A 327 -14.30 -9.86 -25.78
N GLU A 328 -15.22 -10.57 -25.12
CA GLU A 328 -16.41 -11.14 -25.78
C GLU A 328 -17.40 -10.06 -26.25
N THR A 329 -17.91 -10.22 -27.46
CA THR A 329 -18.91 -9.36 -28.07
C THR A 329 -20.18 -10.14 -28.38
N VAL A 330 -21.27 -9.45 -28.74
CA VAL A 330 -22.55 -10.09 -29.12
C VAL A 330 -22.39 -10.88 -30.40
N GLU A 331 -21.63 -10.33 -31.36
CA GLU A 331 -21.27 -10.93 -32.62
C GLU A 331 -19.83 -10.56 -33.00
N PRO A 332 -19.19 -11.24 -33.97
CA PRO A 332 -17.85 -10.91 -34.40
C PRO A 332 -17.71 -9.42 -34.75
N PRO A 333 -16.64 -8.72 -34.31
CA PRO A 333 -16.51 -7.28 -34.54
C PRO A 333 -16.58 -6.85 -36.01
N GLU A 334 -16.05 -7.69 -36.91
CA GLU A 334 -16.06 -7.43 -38.36
C GLU A 334 -17.48 -7.48 -38.93
N GLU A 335 -18.27 -8.51 -38.59
CA GLU A 335 -19.66 -8.64 -39.02
C GLU A 335 -20.54 -7.52 -38.49
N PHE A 336 -20.27 -7.09 -37.21
CA PHE A 336 -20.96 -5.95 -36.62
C PHE A 336 -20.62 -4.65 -37.35
N ALA A 337 -19.35 -4.40 -37.67
CA ALA A 337 -18.92 -3.22 -38.38
C ALA A 337 -19.54 -3.11 -39.76
N GLU A 338 -19.60 -4.24 -40.53
CA GLU A 338 -20.28 -4.30 -41.82
C GLU A 338 -21.78 -3.99 -41.70
N ARG A 339 -22.44 -4.54 -40.69
CA ARG A 339 -23.85 -4.31 -40.42
C ARG A 339 -24.14 -2.84 -40.09
N VAL A 340 -23.34 -2.24 -39.18
CA VAL A 340 -23.46 -0.83 -38.78
C VAL A 340 -23.23 0.06 -40.01
N SER A 341 -22.24 -0.22 -40.83
CA SER A 341 -21.94 0.52 -42.03
C SER A 341 -23.11 0.51 -43.03
N ALA A 342 -23.74 -0.67 -43.24
CA ALA A 342 -24.92 -0.82 -44.08
C ALA A 342 -26.14 -0.04 -43.55
N ILE A 343 -26.34 -0.05 -42.21
CA ILE A 343 -27.43 0.69 -41.56
C ILE A 343 -27.22 2.19 -41.68
N LEU A 344 -26.01 2.67 -41.44
CA LEU A 344 -25.67 4.10 -41.54
C LEU A 344 -25.77 4.63 -42.97
N ALA A 345 -25.41 3.81 -43.98
CA ALA A 345 -25.57 4.16 -45.39
C ALA A 345 -27.04 4.33 -45.82
N ALA A 346 -27.96 3.64 -45.15
CA ALA A 346 -29.41 3.74 -45.39
C ALA A 346 -30.10 4.78 -44.49
N CYS A 347 -29.36 5.37 -43.51
CA CYS A 347 -29.91 6.31 -42.55
C CYS A 347 -30.13 7.69 -43.18
N PRO A 348 -31.28 8.36 -42.93
CA PRO A 348 -31.47 9.77 -43.30
C PRO A 348 -30.43 10.67 -42.60
N GLN A 349 -29.79 11.56 -43.35
CA GLN A 349 -28.70 12.46 -42.88
C GLN A 349 -28.94 13.12 -41.52
N PRO A 350 -30.12 13.63 -41.17
CA PRO A 350 -30.33 14.27 -39.86
C PRO A 350 -30.24 13.31 -38.66
N HIS A 351 -30.23 12.01 -38.89
CA HIS A 351 -30.28 10.98 -37.85
C HIS A 351 -29.01 10.11 -37.76
N CYS A 352 -28.09 10.27 -38.72
CA CYS A 352 -26.92 9.37 -38.82
C CYS A 352 -25.99 9.49 -37.60
N GLU A 353 -25.68 10.71 -37.17
CA GLU A 353 -24.81 10.96 -36.04
C GLU A 353 -25.38 10.37 -34.74
N TRP A 354 -26.65 10.62 -34.47
CA TRP A 354 -27.32 10.01 -33.30
C TRP A 354 -27.32 8.47 -33.38
N LEU A 355 -27.55 7.90 -34.55
CA LEU A 355 -27.60 6.43 -34.74
C LEU A 355 -26.20 5.81 -34.56
N GLU A 356 -25.14 6.46 -35.05
CA GLU A 356 -23.76 6.04 -34.86
C GLU A 356 -23.37 6.01 -33.40
N GLU A 357 -23.71 7.05 -32.64
CA GLU A 357 -23.50 7.09 -31.17
C GLU A 357 -24.25 5.92 -30.48
N GLN A 358 -25.50 5.66 -30.81
CA GLN A 358 -26.27 4.54 -30.22
C GLN A 358 -25.66 3.18 -30.56
N MET A 359 -25.10 3.03 -31.77
CA MET A 359 -24.51 1.77 -32.23
C MET A 359 -23.10 1.54 -31.63
N ALA A 360 -22.41 2.57 -31.16
CA ALA A 360 -21.04 2.46 -30.62
C ALA A 360 -20.87 1.38 -29.56
N TYR A 361 -21.90 1.13 -28.76
CA TYR A 361 -21.90 0.15 -27.67
C TYR A 361 -22.80 -1.06 -27.91
N ALA A 362 -23.49 -1.14 -29.06
CA ALA A 362 -24.53 -2.17 -29.32
C ALA A 362 -23.96 -3.59 -29.42
N ASN A 363 -22.66 -3.75 -29.74
CA ASN A 363 -22.00 -5.06 -29.81
C ASN A 363 -21.46 -5.50 -28.41
N LYS A 364 -21.58 -4.70 -27.38
CA LYS A 364 -21.16 -5.09 -26.03
C LYS A 364 -22.20 -6.01 -25.39
N LEU A 365 -21.73 -7.02 -24.68
CA LEU A 365 -22.62 -7.88 -23.88
C LEU A 365 -23.33 -7.08 -22.80
N SER A 366 -24.62 -7.33 -22.59
CA SER A 366 -25.35 -6.76 -21.44
C SER A 366 -24.75 -7.23 -20.11
N LEU A 367 -24.89 -6.43 -19.04
CA LEU A 367 -24.42 -6.77 -17.69
C LEU A 367 -24.87 -8.18 -17.27
N ARG A 368 -26.13 -8.54 -17.54
CA ARG A 368 -26.67 -9.87 -17.24
C ARG A 368 -25.87 -10.99 -17.93
N LYS A 369 -25.54 -10.84 -19.21
CA LYS A 369 -24.76 -11.84 -19.95
C LYS A 369 -23.33 -11.92 -19.42
N ARG A 370 -22.70 -10.79 -19.10
CA ARG A 370 -21.37 -10.74 -18.49
C ARG A 370 -21.34 -11.47 -17.15
N MET A 371 -22.32 -11.20 -16.25
CA MET A 371 -22.43 -11.90 -14.97
C MET A 371 -22.61 -13.42 -15.17
N GLN A 372 -23.46 -13.82 -16.11
CA GLN A 372 -23.63 -15.26 -16.42
C GLN A 372 -22.34 -15.92 -16.89
N ARG A 373 -21.53 -15.22 -17.72
CA ARG A 373 -20.24 -15.74 -18.20
C ARG A 373 -19.22 -15.87 -17.06
N LEU A 374 -19.13 -14.88 -16.18
CA LEU A 374 -18.25 -14.91 -15.01
C LEU A 374 -18.62 -16.02 -14.01
N ILE A 375 -19.92 -16.26 -13.78
CA ILE A 375 -20.40 -17.21 -12.78
C ILE A 375 -20.41 -18.64 -13.30
N LYS A 376 -20.64 -18.85 -14.61
CA LYS A 376 -20.79 -20.18 -15.21
C LYS A 376 -19.64 -21.15 -14.91
N PRO A 377 -18.34 -20.78 -15.00
CA PRO A 377 -17.23 -21.67 -14.68
C PRO A 377 -17.24 -22.16 -13.22
N PHE A 378 -17.79 -21.37 -12.31
CA PHE A 378 -17.84 -21.66 -10.88
C PHE A 378 -19.19 -22.21 -10.41
N SER A 379 -20.07 -22.56 -11.34
CA SER A 379 -21.45 -22.97 -11.04
C SER A 379 -21.55 -24.17 -10.11
N SER A 380 -20.55 -25.05 -10.07
CA SER A 380 -20.47 -26.19 -9.13
C SER A 380 -20.25 -25.79 -7.69
N HIS A 381 -19.67 -24.59 -7.43
CA HIS A 381 -19.38 -24.08 -6.11
C HIS A 381 -20.58 -23.35 -5.48
N PHE A 382 -21.54 -22.91 -6.30
CA PHE A 382 -22.77 -22.31 -5.80
C PHE A 382 -23.76 -23.44 -5.47
N GLY A 383 -23.90 -23.76 -4.16
CA GLY A 383 -24.89 -24.73 -3.66
C GLY A 383 -26.31 -24.35 -4.12
N ASN A 384 -27.22 -25.31 -4.19
CA ASN A 384 -28.65 -25.27 -4.52
C ASN A 384 -29.12 -24.42 -5.71
N ALA A 385 -29.97 -25.04 -6.55
CA ALA A 385 -30.56 -24.43 -7.74
C ALA A 385 -31.30 -23.08 -7.49
N GLU A 386 -31.76 -22.83 -6.25
CA GLU A 386 -32.43 -21.60 -5.85
C GLU A 386 -31.47 -20.43 -5.66
N ALA A 387 -30.27 -20.64 -5.09
CA ALA A 387 -29.24 -19.61 -5.02
C ALA A 387 -28.75 -19.22 -6.42
N ARG A 388 -28.68 -20.18 -7.35
CA ARG A 388 -28.36 -19.92 -8.78
C ARG A 388 -29.42 -19.07 -9.47
N LYS A 389 -30.71 -19.28 -9.18
CA LYS A 389 -31.82 -18.50 -9.74
C LYS A 389 -31.84 -17.08 -9.19
N GLY A 390 -31.54 -16.88 -7.90
CA GLY A 390 -31.46 -15.57 -7.27
C GLY A 390 -30.32 -14.72 -7.86
N LEU A 391 -29.15 -15.30 -8.13
CA LEU A 391 -28.01 -14.58 -8.73
C LEU A 391 -28.20 -14.23 -10.20
N VAL A 392 -28.99 -15.02 -10.95
CA VAL A 392 -29.19 -14.88 -12.40
C VAL A 392 -30.58 -14.35 -12.77
N GLY A 393 -31.51 -14.33 -11.82
CA GLY A 393 -32.95 -14.17 -12.08
C GLY A 393 -33.58 -12.85 -11.65
N VAL A 394 -32.83 -11.89 -11.09
CA VAL A 394 -33.40 -10.57 -10.78
C VAL A 394 -33.64 -9.81 -12.09
N GLN A 395 -34.88 -9.83 -12.56
CA GLN A 395 -35.32 -8.86 -13.55
C GLN A 395 -35.39 -7.50 -12.84
N PRO A 396 -34.77 -6.44 -13.37
CA PRO A 396 -35.07 -5.10 -12.89
C PRO A 396 -36.51 -4.81 -13.26
N THR A 397 -37.41 -4.82 -12.31
CA THR A 397 -38.70 -4.14 -12.44
C THR A 397 -38.39 -2.65 -12.43
N TYR A 398 -38.41 -2.05 -13.59
CA TYR A 398 -38.44 -0.60 -13.70
C TYR A 398 -39.78 -0.13 -13.11
N VAL A 399 -39.72 0.63 -12.03
CA VAL A 399 -40.78 1.55 -11.60
C VAL A 399 -40.36 2.95 -12.01
#